data_dc49d6a5a8ef4920d1ee0ebb5fa2876d
#
_entry.id   dc49d6a5a8ef4920d1ee0ebb5fa2876d
#
_cell.length_a   1.000
_cell.length_b   1.000
_cell.length_c   1.000
_cell.angle_alpha   90.00
_cell.angle_beta   90.00
_cell.angle_gamma   90.00
#
_symmetry.space_group_name_H-M   'P 1'
#
loop_
_entity.id
_entity.type
_entity.pdbx_description
1 polymer ?
#
loop_
_entity_poly.entity_id
_entity_poly.type
_entity_poly.pdbx_seq_one_letter_code
_entity_poly.pdbx_strand_id
1 'polypeptide(L)'
;MVKHCIDCNVELDINKNWYKGYKRISHYRCKKCGTAYQKRTPNYDTNNTENNKLQMYVNGKYVSRKHPLYKPGKYKTFSDAAFSSLINYVKCVKGEVYIVSNPAWKSLYKIGKAVDAEDRCNGYQTSSPHRDYSIVSKISVSNRGMGEKIAHSLAEGMSRERSNEWFRIENLEKEDFDKFLSLVKTLTEEKVNGGVSTNKKYAR
;
A
#
# COMPACT_ATOMS: atom_id res chain seq x y z
N MET A 1 39.27 -31.48 0.71
CA MET A 1 39.83 -30.24 0.15
C MET A 1 39.77 -29.13 1.21
N VAL A 2 40.92 -28.56 1.50
CA VAL A 2 41.05 -27.39 2.39
C VAL A 2 40.48 -26.18 1.66
N LYS A 3 39.71 -25.34 2.32
CA LYS A 3 39.13 -24.10 1.77
C LYS A 3 39.91 -22.89 2.29
N HIS A 4 40.11 -21.91 1.45
CA HIS A 4 40.82 -20.70 1.79
C HIS A 4 39.95 -19.45 1.65
N CYS A 5 40.24 -18.44 2.43
CA CYS A 5 39.55 -17.14 2.36
C CYS A 5 39.89 -16.44 1.04
N ILE A 6 38.89 -15.97 0.32
CA ILE A 6 39.04 -15.31 -0.99
C ILE A 6 39.74 -13.98 -0.91
N ASP A 7 39.74 -13.32 0.26
CA ASP A 7 40.37 -11.96 0.42
C ASP A 7 41.75 -12.01 1.02
N CYS A 8 42.08 -12.96 1.93
CA CYS A 8 43.37 -13.00 2.62
C CYS A 8 44.07 -14.37 2.57
N ASN A 9 43.55 -15.29 1.80
CA ASN A 9 44.07 -16.64 1.55
C ASN A 9 44.35 -17.50 2.80
N VAL A 10 43.84 -17.13 3.98
CA VAL A 10 43.95 -17.95 5.19
C VAL A 10 43.10 -19.19 5.07
N GLU A 11 43.57 -20.32 5.58
CA GLU A 11 42.81 -21.55 5.65
C GLU A 11 41.53 -21.37 6.49
N LEU A 12 40.39 -21.84 5.99
CA LEU A 12 39.10 -21.69 6.63
C LEU A 12 38.78 -22.88 7.55
N ASP A 13 38.72 -22.61 8.85
CA ASP A 13 38.34 -23.56 9.90
C ASP A 13 37.07 -23.09 10.60
N ILE A 14 36.06 -23.99 10.63
CA ILE A 14 34.73 -23.72 11.23
C ILE A 14 34.85 -23.42 12.71
N ASN A 15 35.80 -24.03 13.41
CA ASN A 15 35.95 -23.85 14.85
C ASN A 15 36.75 -22.58 15.21
N LYS A 16 37.52 -22.04 14.28
CA LYS A 16 38.43 -20.90 14.51
C LYS A 16 37.94 -19.64 13.82
N ASN A 17 37.96 -19.63 12.50
CA ASN A 17 37.90 -18.39 11.73
C ASN A 17 36.82 -18.37 10.64
N TRP A 18 35.94 -19.38 10.56
CA TRP A 18 34.89 -19.46 9.57
C TRP A 18 33.53 -19.74 10.21
N TYR A 19 32.43 -19.07 9.77
CA TYR A 19 31.10 -19.32 10.32
C TYR A 19 30.46 -20.55 9.69
N LYS A 20 29.77 -21.37 10.50
CA LYS A 20 29.00 -22.54 10.04
C LYS A 20 27.99 -22.19 8.94
N GLY A 21 27.33 -21.05 9.08
CA GLY A 21 26.41 -20.54 8.06
C GLY A 21 27.07 -20.23 6.73
N TYR A 22 28.28 -19.71 6.75
CA TYR A 22 29.07 -19.40 5.54
C TYR A 22 29.44 -20.66 4.76
N LYS A 23 29.75 -21.76 5.46
CA LYS A 23 30.01 -23.05 4.82
C LYS A 23 28.77 -23.54 4.04
N ARG A 24 27.58 -23.42 4.62
CA ARG A 24 26.32 -23.88 4.01
C ARG A 24 25.98 -23.15 2.72
N ILE A 25 26.30 -21.86 2.62
CA ILE A 25 26.03 -21.02 1.43
C ILE A 25 27.26 -20.82 0.55
N SER A 26 28.31 -21.63 0.74
CA SER A 26 29.56 -21.55 -0.02
C SER A 26 30.25 -20.17 0.00
N HIS A 27 30.13 -19.45 1.13
CA HIS A 27 30.73 -18.13 1.32
C HIS A 27 32.14 -18.29 1.91
N TYR A 28 33.17 -18.20 1.07
CA TYR A 28 34.57 -18.45 1.43
C TYR A 28 35.29 -17.19 1.92
N ARG A 29 34.83 -16.57 3.00
CA ARG A 29 35.50 -15.48 3.71
C ARG A 29 35.71 -15.83 5.18
N CYS A 30 36.92 -15.58 5.72
CA CYS A 30 37.12 -15.71 7.16
C CYS A 30 36.32 -14.67 7.94
N LYS A 31 36.13 -14.87 9.23
CA LYS A 31 35.36 -13.96 10.10
C LYS A 31 35.87 -12.50 10.00
N LYS A 32 37.20 -12.27 9.99
CA LYS A 32 37.81 -10.96 9.88
C LYS A 32 37.48 -10.29 8.53
N CYS A 33 37.70 -10.98 7.42
CA CYS A 33 37.41 -10.44 6.09
C CYS A 33 35.90 -10.28 5.84
N GLY A 34 35.06 -11.20 6.32
CA GLY A 34 33.61 -11.08 6.26
C GLY A 34 33.10 -9.84 6.99
N THR A 35 33.61 -9.57 8.19
CA THR A 35 33.27 -8.34 8.94
C THR A 35 33.77 -7.08 8.23
N ALA A 36 35.00 -7.10 7.67
CA ALA A 36 35.53 -5.98 6.90
C ALA A 36 34.74 -5.73 5.62
N TYR A 37 34.28 -6.78 4.94
CA TYR A 37 33.38 -6.69 3.78
C TYR A 37 32.03 -6.09 4.14
N GLN A 38 31.42 -6.53 5.24
CA GLN A 38 30.15 -5.97 5.74
C GLN A 38 30.28 -4.50 6.14
N LYS A 39 31.44 -4.07 6.65
CA LYS A 39 31.71 -2.65 6.96
C LYS A 39 31.95 -1.80 5.72
N ARG A 40 32.43 -2.37 4.62
CA ARG A 40 32.65 -1.67 3.33
C ARG A 40 31.38 -1.55 2.51
N THR A 41 30.46 -2.52 2.63
CA THR A 41 29.11 -2.33 2.12
C THR A 41 28.46 -1.24 2.96
N PRO A 42 27.88 -0.20 2.37
CA PRO A 42 27.27 0.87 3.15
C PRO A 42 26.27 0.26 4.13
N ASN A 43 26.63 0.25 5.40
CA ASN A 43 25.67 -0.06 6.46
C ASN A 43 24.62 1.04 6.38
N TYR A 44 23.42 0.63 6.06
CA TYR A 44 22.27 1.50 6.20
C TYR A 44 22.25 2.00 7.64
N ASP A 45 22.47 3.31 7.79
CA ASP A 45 22.64 3.97 9.06
C ASP A 45 21.37 3.76 9.89
N THR A 46 21.45 2.89 10.90
CA THR A 46 20.31 2.50 11.73
C THR A 46 19.92 3.59 12.72
N ASN A 47 20.73 4.65 12.84
CA ASN A 47 20.62 5.67 13.88
C ASN A 47 19.87 6.92 13.45
N ASN A 48 19.45 7.04 12.21
CA ASN A 48 18.70 8.20 11.74
C ASN A 48 17.20 7.87 11.64
N THR A 49 16.55 7.75 12.78
CA THR A 49 15.14 7.33 12.91
C THR A 49 14.13 8.33 12.35
N GLU A 50 14.45 9.62 12.26
CA GLU A 50 13.50 10.63 11.77
C GLU A 50 13.54 10.83 10.26
N ASN A 51 14.72 10.75 9.63
CA ASN A 51 14.86 10.83 8.18
C ASN A 51 14.62 9.50 7.45
N ASN A 52 14.41 8.42 8.20
CA ASN A 52 14.40 7.05 7.68
C ASN A 52 13.05 6.56 7.16
N LYS A 53 12.04 7.44 7.06
CA LYS A 53 10.70 7.04 6.60
C LYS A 53 10.42 7.53 5.19
N LEU A 54 11.22 7.10 4.22
CA LEU A 54 10.74 7.17 2.85
C LEU A 54 9.65 6.12 2.68
N GLN A 55 8.46 6.64 2.48
CA GLN A 55 7.29 5.86 2.20
C GLN A 55 7.41 5.33 0.78
N MET A 56 7.17 4.05 0.57
CA MET A 56 6.99 3.51 -0.78
C MET A 56 5.73 4.07 -1.43
N TYR A 57 4.86 4.69 -0.64
CA TYR A 57 3.64 5.36 -1.07
C TYR A 57 3.69 6.82 -0.65
N VAL A 58 3.50 7.72 -1.61
CA VAL A 58 3.32 9.15 -1.36
C VAL A 58 1.95 9.53 -1.91
N ASN A 59 1.09 10.09 -1.08
CA ASN A 59 -0.30 10.42 -1.42
C ASN A 59 -1.09 9.21 -1.98
N GLY A 60 -0.81 8.01 -1.45
CA GLY A 60 -1.44 6.78 -1.89
C GLY A 60 -0.83 6.13 -3.14
N LYS A 61 0.12 6.77 -3.79
CA LYS A 61 0.82 6.23 -4.96
C LYS A 61 2.13 5.54 -4.57
N TYR A 62 2.36 4.38 -5.14
CA TYR A 62 3.62 3.65 -4.99
C TYR A 62 4.78 4.46 -5.58
N VAL A 63 5.80 4.68 -4.77
CA VAL A 63 7.02 5.35 -5.20
C VAL A 63 7.93 4.35 -5.89
N SER A 64 7.92 4.33 -7.21
CA SER A 64 8.79 3.47 -8.01
C SER A 64 10.26 3.90 -7.90
N ARG A 65 11.18 3.00 -8.29
CA ARG A 65 12.63 3.30 -8.32
C ARG A 65 12.99 4.52 -9.19
N LYS A 66 12.15 4.88 -10.15
CA LYS A 66 12.34 6.05 -11.02
C LYS A 66 11.76 7.33 -10.45
N HIS A 67 11.02 7.25 -9.34
CA HIS A 67 10.36 8.41 -8.75
C HIS A 67 11.38 9.31 -8.01
N PRO A 68 11.27 10.66 -8.12
CA PRO A 68 12.23 11.59 -7.47
C PRO A 68 12.34 11.42 -5.94
N LEU A 69 11.25 10.95 -5.29
CA LEU A 69 11.22 10.70 -3.84
C LEU A 69 11.79 9.33 -3.46
N TYR A 70 12.10 8.45 -4.44
CA TYR A 70 12.71 7.16 -4.15
C TYR A 70 14.18 7.35 -3.71
N LYS A 71 14.49 6.83 -2.53
CA LYS A 71 15.88 6.80 -2.02
C LYS A 71 16.32 5.35 -1.83
N PRO A 72 17.24 4.86 -2.65
CA PRO A 72 17.75 3.49 -2.54
C PRO A 72 18.29 3.22 -1.14
N GLY A 73 18.05 2.03 -0.66
CA GLY A 73 18.71 1.55 0.55
C GLY A 73 18.14 2.05 1.88
N LYS A 74 17.00 2.70 1.87
CA LYS A 74 16.42 3.26 3.09
C LYS A 74 15.73 2.23 3.98
N TYR A 75 15.27 1.13 3.41
CA TYR A 75 14.64 0.05 4.14
C TYR A 75 15.56 -1.15 4.19
N LYS A 76 15.74 -1.74 5.36
CA LYS A 76 16.56 -2.94 5.54
C LYS A 76 15.93 -4.17 4.90
N THR A 77 14.61 -4.23 4.91
CA THR A 77 13.83 -5.34 4.37
C THR A 77 12.60 -4.82 3.64
N PHE A 78 12.03 -5.66 2.80
CA PHE A 78 10.72 -5.39 2.17
C PHE A 78 9.62 -5.19 3.23
N SER A 79 9.67 -5.94 4.33
CA SER A 79 8.72 -5.82 5.43
C SER A 79 8.76 -4.45 6.09
N ASP A 80 9.96 -3.90 6.35
CA ASP A 80 10.11 -2.57 6.94
C ASP A 80 9.50 -1.48 6.05
N ALA A 81 9.72 -1.58 4.74
CA ALA A 81 9.15 -0.69 3.75
C ALA A 81 7.61 -0.78 3.70
N ALA A 82 7.09 -2.00 3.65
CA ALA A 82 5.65 -2.27 3.61
C ALA A 82 4.95 -1.80 4.89
N PHE A 83 5.52 -2.06 6.08
CA PHE A 83 4.95 -1.64 7.37
C PHE A 83 4.88 -0.13 7.51
N SER A 84 5.94 0.56 7.13
CA SER A 84 6.02 2.02 7.15
C SER A 84 4.96 2.66 6.25
N SER A 85 4.76 2.10 5.07
CA SER A 85 3.76 2.53 4.08
C SER A 85 2.34 2.26 4.54
N LEU A 86 2.10 1.08 5.14
CA LEU A 86 0.79 0.67 5.61
C LEU A 86 0.27 1.58 6.74
N ILE A 87 1.12 1.90 7.72
CA ILE A 87 0.77 2.80 8.83
C ILE A 87 0.37 4.18 8.30
N ASN A 88 1.10 4.72 7.34
CA ASN A 88 0.80 6.04 6.78
C ASN A 88 -0.45 6.00 5.88
N TYR A 89 -0.66 4.91 5.15
CA TYR A 89 -1.89 4.70 4.37
C TYR A 89 -3.12 4.66 5.28
N VAL A 90 -3.06 3.94 6.40
CA VAL A 90 -4.16 3.86 7.37
C VAL A 90 -4.46 5.23 8.00
N LYS A 91 -3.42 6.03 8.31
CA LYS A 91 -3.58 7.38 8.87
C LYS A 91 -4.15 8.40 7.88
N CYS A 92 -4.06 8.15 6.57
CA CYS A 92 -4.59 9.05 5.56
C CYS A 92 -6.12 8.94 5.54
N VAL A 93 -6.81 9.93 6.09
CA VAL A 93 -8.28 9.97 6.15
C VAL A 93 -8.88 10.37 4.81
N LYS A 94 -8.27 11.34 4.12
CA LYS A 94 -8.69 11.80 2.79
C LYS A 94 -8.42 10.75 1.73
N GLY A 95 -9.18 10.78 0.66
CA GLY A 95 -8.99 9.90 -0.49
C GLY A 95 -10.20 9.88 -1.41
N GLU A 96 -10.35 8.79 -2.12
CA GLU A 96 -11.39 8.62 -3.13
C GLU A 96 -12.33 7.46 -2.76
N VAL A 97 -13.61 7.63 -3.06
CA VAL A 97 -14.58 6.55 -3.21
C VAL A 97 -14.72 6.26 -4.70
N TYR A 98 -14.69 5.02 -5.08
CA TYR A 98 -14.68 4.61 -6.48
C TYR A 98 -15.62 3.44 -6.73
N ILE A 99 -16.04 3.31 -7.98
CA ILE A 99 -16.82 2.21 -8.51
C ILE A 99 -16.02 1.56 -9.64
N VAL A 100 -15.83 0.25 -9.54
CA VAL A 100 -15.07 -0.55 -10.51
C VAL A 100 -15.97 -1.63 -11.05
N SER A 101 -15.87 -1.90 -12.35
CA SER A 101 -16.51 -3.01 -13.04
C SER A 101 -15.49 -3.93 -13.70
N ASN A 102 -15.95 -5.13 -14.06
CA ASN A 102 -15.23 -6.07 -14.89
C ASN A 102 -16.19 -6.63 -15.94
N PRO A 103 -15.83 -6.68 -17.23
CA PRO A 103 -16.69 -7.16 -18.30
C PRO A 103 -17.19 -8.60 -18.14
N ALA A 104 -16.42 -9.43 -17.41
CA ALA A 104 -16.82 -10.82 -17.12
C ALA A 104 -18.04 -10.90 -16.20
N TRP A 105 -18.36 -9.86 -15.44
CA TRP A 105 -19.44 -9.83 -14.45
C TRP A 105 -20.40 -8.67 -14.73
N LYS A 106 -21.30 -8.89 -15.68
CA LYS A 106 -22.30 -7.88 -16.06
C LYS A 106 -23.13 -7.43 -14.88
N SER A 107 -23.39 -6.13 -14.80
CA SER A 107 -24.18 -5.47 -13.74
C SER A 107 -23.63 -5.65 -12.31
N LEU A 108 -22.42 -6.18 -12.14
CA LEU A 108 -21.75 -6.26 -10.85
C LEU A 108 -20.70 -5.14 -10.75
N TYR A 109 -20.86 -4.32 -9.73
CA TYR A 109 -19.99 -3.18 -9.47
C TYR A 109 -19.38 -3.29 -8.08
N LYS A 110 -18.09 -3.12 -8.00
CA LYS A 110 -17.38 -3.03 -6.72
C LYS A 110 -17.31 -1.57 -6.30
N ILE A 111 -17.79 -1.28 -5.10
CA ILE A 111 -17.66 0.03 -4.48
C ILE A 111 -16.60 -0.05 -3.38
N GLY A 112 -15.60 0.81 -3.46
CA GLY A 112 -14.49 0.80 -2.51
C GLY A 112 -13.91 2.18 -2.27
N LYS A 113 -12.91 2.21 -1.37
CA LYS A 113 -12.14 3.41 -1.06
C LYS A 113 -10.65 3.20 -1.32
N ALA A 114 -9.98 4.27 -1.69
CA ALA A 114 -8.52 4.31 -1.78
C ALA A 114 -8.01 5.71 -1.44
N VAL A 115 -6.71 5.86 -1.31
CA VAL A 115 -6.05 7.16 -1.36
C VAL A 115 -5.95 7.60 -2.83
N ASP A 116 -5.74 6.63 -3.72
CA ASP A 116 -5.74 6.81 -5.18
C ASP A 116 -6.46 5.61 -5.80
N ALA A 117 -7.60 5.85 -6.45
CA ALA A 117 -8.45 4.80 -7.02
C ALA A 117 -7.80 4.12 -8.24
N GLU A 118 -7.02 4.86 -9.03
CA GLU A 118 -6.34 4.30 -10.21
C GLU A 118 -5.26 3.30 -9.79
N ASP A 119 -4.43 3.68 -8.80
CA ASP A 119 -3.42 2.77 -8.24
C ASP A 119 -4.07 1.51 -7.66
N ARG A 120 -5.20 1.68 -6.97
CA ARG A 120 -5.97 0.56 -6.43
C ARG A 120 -6.56 -0.33 -7.51
N CYS A 121 -7.12 0.24 -8.58
CA CYS A 121 -7.64 -0.50 -9.73
C CYS A 121 -6.52 -1.26 -10.46
N ASN A 122 -5.35 -0.66 -10.61
CA ASN A 122 -4.17 -1.33 -11.16
C ASN A 122 -3.78 -2.56 -10.32
N GLY A 123 -3.95 -2.51 -9.00
CA GLY A 123 -3.77 -3.68 -8.13
C GLY A 123 -4.72 -4.83 -8.44
N TYR A 124 -5.96 -4.56 -8.85
CA TYR A 124 -6.92 -5.60 -9.25
C TYR A 124 -6.57 -6.28 -10.57
N GLN A 125 -5.88 -5.58 -11.47
CA GLN A 125 -5.45 -6.14 -12.76
C GLN A 125 -4.57 -7.38 -12.60
N THR A 126 -3.89 -7.52 -11.47
CA THR A 126 -3.03 -8.69 -11.20
C THR A 126 -3.83 -9.98 -11.01
N SER A 127 -5.10 -9.89 -10.62
CA SER A 127 -5.99 -11.03 -10.40
C SER A 127 -6.89 -11.34 -11.59
N SER A 128 -6.89 -10.51 -12.64
CA SER A 128 -7.62 -10.76 -13.89
C SER A 128 -6.67 -11.18 -15.00
N PRO A 129 -6.94 -12.32 -15.70
CA PRO A 129 -6.11 -12.76 -16.82
C PRO A 129 -6.14 -11.77 -17.99
N HIS A 130 -7.22 -11.01 -18.15
CA HIS A 130 -7.39 -10.03 -19.22
C HIS A 130 -7.04 -8.59 -18.83
N ARG A 131 -6.75 -8.35 -17.53
CA ARG A 131 -6.45 -7.01 -17.00
C ARG A 131 -7.51 -5.97 -17.38
N ASP A 132 -8.77 -6.34 -17.24
CA ASP A 132 -9.94 -5.67 -17.79
C ASP A 132 -10.83 -4.98 -16.75
N TYR A 133 -10.34 -4.84 -15.52
CA TYR A 133 -11.00 -3.97 -14.55
C TYR A 133 -10.95 -2.51 -15.00
N SER A 134 -12.06 -1.82 -14.89
CA SER A 134 -12.17 -0.41 -15.24
C SER A 134 -12.87 0.38 -14.14
N ILE A 135 -12.41 1.61 -13.92
CA ILE A 135 -13.10 2.56 -13.05
C ILE A 135 -14.28 3.14 -13.83
N VAL A 136 -15.48 2.90 -13.33
CA VAL A 136 -16.72 3.46 -13.88
C VAL A 136 -16.86 4.92 -13.45
N SER A 137 -16.67 5.19 -12.15
CA SER A 137 -16.71 6.53 -11.58
C SER A 137 -15.86 6.58 -10.31
N LYS A 138 -15.34 7.78 -9.98
CA LYS A 138 -14.61 8.04 -8.73
C LYS A 138 -14.80 9.48 -8.26
N ILE A 139 -14.74 9.71 -6.95
CA ILE A 139 -14.85 11.04 -6.37
C ILE A 139 -13.96 11.19 -5.14
N SER A 140 -13.31 12.36 -5.02
CA SER A 140 -12.50 12.69 -3.85
C SER A 140 -13.38 13.15 -2.69
N VAL A 141 -13.09 12.65 -1.48
CA VAL A 141 -13.81 12.96 -0.25
C VAL A 141 -12.84 13.25 0.89
N SER A 142 -13.29 14.06 1.86
CA SER A 142 -12.50 14.44 3.04
C SER A 142 -12.28 13.25 3.99
N ASN A 143 -13.21 12.30 4.00
CA ASN A 143 -13.11 11.06 4.78
C ASN A 143 -13.54 9.86 3.95
N ARG A 144 -12.54 9.17 3.34
CA ARG A 144 -12.79 8.00 2.48
C ARG A 144 -13.45 6.83 3.20
N GLY A 145 -13.18 6.66 4.52
CA GLY A 145 -13.80 5.59 5.31
C GLY A 145 -15.28 5.83 5.56
N MET A 146 -15.66 7.08 5.80
CA MET A 146 -17.05 7.48 5.95
C MET A 146 -17.77 7.47 4.60
N GLY A 147 -17.13 7.99 3.55
CA GLY A 147 -17.67 7.99 2.20
C GLY A 147 -18.00 6.59 1.68
N GLU A 148 -17.11 5.60 1.89
CA GLU A 148 -17.38 4.21 1.54
C GLU A 148 -18.59 3.63 2.29
N LYS A 149 -18.70 3.90 3.61
CA LYS A 149 -19.85 3.43 4.39
C LYS A 149 -21.17 4.01 3.90
N ILE A 150 -21.18 5.29 3.56
CA ILE A 150 -22.36 5.97 2.98
C ILE A 150 -22.66 5.38 1.60
N ALA A 151 -21.65 5.19 0.75
CA ALA A 151 -21.82 4.59 -0.57
C ALA A 151 -22.39 3.18 -0.49
N HIS A 152 -21.89 2.35 0.43
CA HIS A 152 -22.44 1.00 0.63
C HIS A 152 -23.88 1.01 1.09
N SER A 153 -24.23 1.90 2.03
CA SER A 153 -25.62 2.02 2.52
C SER A 153 -26.59 2.45 1.42
N LEU A 154 -26.20 3.41 0.58
CA LEU A 154 -27.02 3.84 -0.55
C LEU A 154 -27.11 2.77 -1.64
N ALA A 155 -26.00 2.13 -1.97
CA ALA A 155 -25.95 1.07 -2.98
C ALA A 155 -26.76 -0.16 -2.56
N GLU A 156 -26.83 -0.47 -1.27
CA GLU A 156 -27.64 -1.58 -0.73
C GLU A 156 -29.12 -1.37 -1.01
N GLY A 157 -29.61 -0.12 -0.92
CA GLY A 157 -31.00 0.22 -1.26
C GLY A 157 -31.31 0.16 -2.76
N MET A 158 -30.29 0.20 -3.64
CA MET A 158 -30.43 0.18 -5.10
C MET A 158 -30.12 -1.21 -5.69
N SER A 159 -29.43 -2.07 -4.95
CA SER A 159 -28.93 -3.35 -5.46
C SER A 159 -29.94 -4.48 -5.24
N ARG A 160 -30.01 -5.40 -6.20
CA ARG A 160 -30.77 -6.65 -6.05
C ARG A 160 -30.02 -7.71 -5.23
N GLU A 161 -28.70 -7.62 -5.23
CA GLU A 161 -27.81 -8.59 -4.58
C GLU A 161 -26.55 -7.87 -4.11
N ARG A 162 -26.07 -8.25 -2.93
CA ARG A 162 -24.80 -7.78 -2.38
C ARG A 162 -23.92 -8.94 -1.95
N SER A 163 -22.65 -8.88 -2.32
CA SER A 163 -21.62 -9.77 -1.80
C SER A 163 -20.41 -8.92 -1.39
N ASN A 164 -20.22 -8.72 -0.08
CA ASN A 164 -19.18 -7.85 0.48
C ASN A 164 -19.24 -6.42 -0.07
N GLU A 165 -18.26 -6.06 -0.92
CA GLU A 165 -18.13 -4.76 -1.58
C GLU A 165 -18.68 -4.77 -3.01
N TRP A 166 -19.31 -5.87 -3.45
CA TRP A 166 -19.90 -6.05 -4.77
C TRP A 166 -21.39 -5.91 -4.71
N PHE A 167 -21.95 -5.13 -5.63
CA PHE A 167 -23.38 -4.80 -5.72
C PHE A 167 -23.88 -5.10 -7.13
N ARG A 168 -24.99 -5.85 -7.25
CA ARG A 168 -25.67 -6.07 -8.52
C ARG A 168 -26.67 -4.94 -8.74
N ILE A 169 -26.32 -4.04 -9.64
CA ILE A 169 -27.14 -2.88 -10.00
C ILE A 169 -27.38 -2.91 -11.49
N GLU A 170 -28.63 -2.87 -11.89
CA GLU A 170 -29.03 -2.96 -13.29
C GLU A 170 -29.54 -1.62 -13.79
N ASN A 171 -29.45 -1.39 -15.11
CA ASN A 171 -30.02 -0.25 -15.80
C ASN A 171 -29.47 1.12 -15.35
N LEU A 172 -28.19 1.19 -14.96
CA LEU A 172 -27.51 2.46 -14.68
C LEU A 172 -26.47 2.76 -15.77
N GLU A 173 -26.47 4.01 -16.19
CA GLU A 173 -25.43 4.59 -17.07
C GLU A 173 -24.34 5.26 -16.22
N LYS A 174 -23.27 5.69 -16.90
CA LYS A 174 -22.14 6.34 -16.23
C LYS A 174 -22.56 7.59 -15.46
N GLU A 175 -23.45 8.39 -16.03
CA GLU A 175 -23.94 9.64 -15.44
C GLU A 175 -24.71 9.38 -14.13
N ASP A 176 -25.36 8.24 -13.97
CA ASP A 176 -26.04 7.87 -12.75
C ASP A 176 -25.07 7.51 -11.63
N PHE A 177 -23.97 6.84 -11.97
CA PHE A 177 -22.88 6.59 -11.03
C PHE A 177 -22.15 7.88 -10.62
N ASP A 178 -22.02 8.84 -11.51
CA ASP A 178 -21.42 10.15 -11.19
C ASP A 178 -22.35 10.96 -10.26
N LYS A 179 -23.67 10.95 -10.47
CA LYS A 179 -24.67 11.55 -9.57
C LYS A 179 -24.66 10.86 -8.20
N PHE A 180 -24.62 9.53 -8.20
CA PHE A 180 -24.54 8.72 -6.98
C PHE A 180 -23.30 9.11 -6.14
N LEU A 181 -22.11 9.16 -6.75
CA LEU A 181 -20.91 9.54 -6.02
C LEU A 181 -20.92 11.00 -5.58
N SER A 182 -21.54 11.90 -6.34
CA SER A 182 -21.73 13.30 -5.94
C SER A 182 -22.58 13.40 -4.67
N LEU A 183 -23.67 12.60 -4.57
CA LEU A 183 -24.47 12.51 -3.35
C LEU A 183 -23.66 11.96 -2.18
N VAL A 184 -22.88 10.90 -2.41
CA VAL A 184 -21.97 10.32 -1.40
C VAL A 184 -21.01 11.36 -0.85
N LYS A 185 -20.44 12.20 -1.72
CA LYS A 185 -19.56 13.30 -1.31
C LYS A 185 -20.28 14.30 -0.43
N THR A 186 -21.44 14.79 -0.87
CA THR A 186 -22.24 15.76 -0.11
C THR A 186 -22.54 15.24 1.29
N LEU A 187 -23.08 14.04 1.40
CA LEU A 187 -23.40 13.41 2.69
C LEU A 187 -22.15 13.15 3.56
N THR A 188 -21.01 12.88 2.94
CA THR A 188 -19.75 12.70 3.66
C THR A 188 -19.28 14.01 4.27
N GLU A 189 -19.29 15.09 3.49
CA GLU A 189 -18.86 16.41 3.94
C GLU A 189 -19.80 16.97 5.03
N GLU A 190 -21.10 16.77 4.89
CA GLU A 190 -22.09 17.14 5.92
C GLU A 190 -21.83 16.42 7.25
N LYS A 191 -21.58 15.13 7.23
CA LYS A 191 -21.28 14.35 8.46
C LYS A 191 -19.94 14.75 9.08
N VAL A 192 -18.93 15.04 8.27
CA VAL A 192 -17.62 15.49 8.75
C VAL A 192 -17.76 16.87 9.41
N ASN A 193 -18.48 17.79 8.78
CA ASN A 193 -18.69 19.16 9.28
C ASN A 193 -19.64 19.19 10.50
N GLY A 194 -20.70 18.39 10.48
CA GLY A 194 -21.65 18.28 11.60
C GLY A 194 -21.03 17.67 12.86
N GLY A 195 -20.09 16.75 12.72
CA GLY A 195 -19.33 16.15 13.84
C GLY A 195 -18.39 17.14 14.55
N VAL A 196 -17.96 18.20 13.88
CA VAL A 196 -17.13 19.26 14.49
C VAL A 196 -17.93 20.18 15.40
N SER A 197 -19.23 20.35 15.15
CA SER A 197 -20.09 21.25 15.94
C SER A 197 -20.45 20.73 17.32
N THR A 198 -20.48 19.41 17.54
CA THR A 198 -20.91 18.83 18.82
C THR A 198 -19.82 18.79 19.89
N ASN A 199 -18.53 18.88 19.51
CA ASN A 199 -17.42 18.84 20.48
C ASN A 199 -17.08 20.20 21.11
N LYS A 200 -17.71 21.32 20.68
CA LYS A 200 -17.50 22.65 21.29
C LYS A 200 -18.38 22.92 22.50
N LYS A 201 -19.34 22.07 22.84
CA LYS A 201 -20.29 22.31 23.95
C LYS A 201 -19.89 21.76 25.33
N TYR A 202 -18.76 21.03 25.43
CA TYR A 202 -18.33 20.43 26.70
C TYR A 202 -16.96 20.90 27.19
N ALA A 203 -16.48 22.05 26.75
CA ALA A 203 -15.32 22.71 27.36
C ALA A 203 -15.79 23.94 28.16
N ARG A 204 -16.24 23.70 29.37
CA ARG A 204 -16.33 24.65 30.45
C ARG A 204 -15.87 24.01 31.73
#